data_a03fb3c6bc10e614a600f0d0173405ed
#
_entry.id   a03fb3c6bc10e614a600f0d0173405ed
#
_cell.length_a   1.000
_cell.length_b   1.000
_cell.length_c   1.000
_cell.angle_alpha   90.00
_cell.angle_beta   90.00
_cell.angle_gamma   90.00
#
_symmetry.space_group_name_H-M   'P 1'
#
loop_
_entity.id
_entity.type
_entity.pdbx_description
1 polymer ?
#
loop_
_entity_poly.entity_id
_entity_poly.type
_entity_poly.pdbx_seq_one_letter_code
_entity_poly.pdbx_strand_id
1 'polypeptide(L)'
;MKNTRSRPPQSSLCALLAQHFPLDPRRLTVLSALILAVIQARSVVLYQLVQLIDLPGSDETVYQRLRRFVQFALPDLLVARFVLAHLHDEQHWLLVLDRTNWKLGQHDINILLLSVRWQ
;
A
#
# COMPACT_ATOMS: atom_id res chain seq x y z
N MET A 1 7.93 25.55 26.08
CA MET A 1 7.33 24.21 25.89
C MET A 1 6.98 24.04 24.40
N LYS A 2 7.78 23.30 23.67
CA LYS A 2 7.45 22.96 22.28
C LYS A 2 6.41 21.86 22.28
N ASN A 3 5.19 22.21 21.96
CA ASN A 3 4.09 21.28 21.78
C ASN A 3 4.35 20.48 20.50
N THR A 4 5.07 19.39 20.59
CA THR A 4 5.22 18.41 19.49
C THR A 4 3.88 17.70 19.35
N ARG A 5 2.93 18.35 18.66
CA ARG A 5 1.76 17.64 18.14
C ARG A 5 2.29 16.57 17.21
N SER A 6 2.29 15.32 17.67
CA SER A 6 2.59 14.18 16.83
C SER A 6 1.65 14.24 15.63
N ARG A 7 2.23 14.35 14.43
CA ARG A 7 1.48 14.32 13.19
C ARG A 7 0.67 13.03 13.13
N PRO A 8 -0.62 13.07 12.74
CA PRO A 8 -1.38 11.84 12.62
C PRO A 8 -0.66 10.82 11.72
N PRO A 9 -0.70 9.52 12.03
CA PRO A 9 0.03 8.48 11.29
C PRO A 9 -0.21 8.52 9.79
N GLN A 10 -1.44 8.81 9.38
CA GLN A 10 -1.81 8.91 7.97
C GLN A 10 -1.08 10.04 7.24
N SER A 11 -0.94 11.20 7.85
CA SER A 11 -0.24 12.33 7.22
C SER A 11 1.26 12.09 7.11
N SER A 12 1.84 11.40 8.07
CA SER A 12 3.25 10.99 8.03
C SER A 12 3.52 9.97 6.94
N LEU A 13 2.66 8.97 6.82
CA LEU A 13 2.74 7.98 5.76
C LEU A 13 2.53 8.60 4.37
N CYS A 14 1.53 9.48 4.24
CA CYS A 14 1.26 10.18 3.00
C CYS A 14 2.48 11.01 2.54
N ALA A 15 3.14 11.71 3.45
CA ALA A 15 4.35 12.47 3.16
C ALA A 15 5.52 11.57 2.72
N LEU A 16 5.68 10.41 3.34
CA LEU A 16 6.68 9.42 2.93
C LEU A 16 6.39 8.88 1.52
N LEU A 17 5.17 8.49 1.27
CA LEU A 17 4.75 7.96 -0.03
C LEU A 17 4.90 9.01 -1.15
N ALA A 18 4.65 10.28 -0.84
CA ALA A 18 4.81 11.37 -1.81
C ALA A 18 6.25 11.52 -2.32
N GLN A 19 7.24 11.11 -1.54
CA GLN A 19 8.65 11.13 -1.94
C GLN A 19 9.00 10.04 -2.97
N HIS A 20 8.26 8.94 -2.98
CA HIS A 20 8.56 7.76 -3.79
C HIS A 20 7.54 7.48 -4.89
N PHE A 21 6.30 7.94 -4.73
CA PHE A 21 5.22 7.65 -5.65
C PHE A 21 4.79 8.87 -6.44
N PRO A 22 4.90 8.86 -7.78
CA PRO A 22 4.46 9.95 -8.64
C PRO A 22 2.94 9.90 -8.85
N LEU A 23 2.19 9.93 -7.78
CA LEU A 23 0.74 9.95 -7.77
C LEU A 23 0.23 11.34 -7.36
N ASP A 24 -0.97 11.69 -7.82
CA ASP A 24 -1.60 12.94 -7.39
C ASP A 24 -1.93 12.89 -5.88
N PRO A 25 -2.04 14.06 -5.21
CA PRO A 25 -2.27 14.12 -3.77
C PRO A 25 -3.54 13.39 -3.31
N ARG A 26 -4.57 13.35 -4.12
CA ARG A 26 -5.83 12.64 -3.79
C ARG A 26 -5.61 11.13 -3.73
N ARG A 27 -4.86 10.58 -4.69
CA ARG A 27 -4.52 9.16 -4.70
C ARG A 27 -3.57 8.78 -3.57
N LEU A 28 -2.60 9.63 -3.26
CA LEU A 28 -1.70 9.42 -2.12
C LEU A 28 -2.46 9.40 -0.79
N THR A 29 -3.45 10.26 -0.63
CA THR A 29 -4.30 10.29 0.57
C THR A 29 -5.10 8.98 0.70
N VAL A 30 -5.70 8.51 -0.38
CA VAL A 30 -6.44 7.23 -0.37
C VAL A 30 -5.51 6.06 -0.12
N LEU A 31 -4.34 6.03 -0.77
CA LEU A 31 -3.36 4.95 -0.60
C LEU A 31 -2.87 4.87 0.84
N SER A 32 -2.51 5.99 1.46
CA SER A 32 -2.04 6.01 2.85
C SER A 32 -3.12 5.56 3.83
N ALA A 33 -4.36 6.01 3.65
CA ALA A 33 -5.49 5.56 4.44
C ALA A 33 -5.76 4.07 4.29
N LEU A 34 -5.69 3.57 3.05
CA LEU A 34 -5.89 2.15 2.74
C LEU A 34 -4.81 1.27 3.37
N ILE A 35 -3.53 1.65 3.28
CA ILE A 35 -2.43 0.89 3.88
C ILE A 35 -2.62 0.77 5.40
N LEU A 36 -2.93 1.87 6.08
CA LEU A 36 -3.14 1.84 7.54
C LEU A 36 -4.35 0.99 7.92
N ALA A 37 -5.44 1.07 7.16
CA ALA A 37 -6.62 0.27 7.40
C ALA A 37 -6.36 -1.23 7.20
N VAL A 38 -5.61 -1.61 6.16
CA VAL A 38 -5.22 -3.02 5.91
C VAL A 38 -4.37 -3.56 7.06
N ILE A 39 -3.40 -2.79 7.53
CA ILE A 39 -2.55 -3.18 8.66
C ILE A 39 -3.39 -3.37 9.92
N GLN A 40 -4.31 -2.46 10.20
CA GLN A 40 -5.17 -2.51 11.39
C GLN A 40 -6.19 -3.64 11.31
N ALA A 41 -6.85 -3.82 10.17
CA ALA A 41 -7.86 -4.85 9.96
C ALA A 41 -7.29 -6.24 9.76
N ARG A 42 -6.04 -6.35 9.32
CA ARG A 42 -5.44 -7.60 8.83
C ARG A 42 -6.29 -8.27 7.73
N SER A 43 -6.92 -7.47 6.92
CA SER A 43 -7.84 -7.88 5.85
C SER A 43 -7.69 -6.95 4.66
N VAL A 44 -8.00 -7.45 3.46
CA VAL A 44 -8.08 -6.67 2.22
C VAL A 44 -9.52 -6.53 1.72
N VAL A 45 -10.49 -6.95 2.51
CA VAL A 45 -11.91 -6.85 2.17
C VAL A 45 -12.37 -5.39 2.30
N LEU A 46 -12.68 -4.74 1.20
CA LEU A 46 -12.99 -3.30 1.16
C LEU A 46 -14.11 -2.90 2.13
N TYR A 47 -15.14 -3.72 2.23
CA TYR A 47 -16.27 -3.44 3.13
C TYR A 47 -15.84 -3.35 4.61
N GLN A 48 -14.89 -4.19 5.03
CA GLN A 48 -14.33 -4.15 6.38
C GLN A 48 -13.40 -2.94 6.56
N LEU A 49 -12.66 -2.56 5.53
CA LEU A 49 -11.71 -1.45 5.58
C LEU A 49 -12.41 -0.09 5.70
N VAL A 50 -13.58 0.06 5.09
CA VAL A 50 -14.37 1.31 5.15
C VAL A 50 -14.60 1.78 6.58
N GLN A 51 -14.82 0.85 7.51
CA GLN A 51 -15.06 1.16 8.93
C GLN A 51 -13.84 1.75 9.65
N LEU A 52 -12.64 1.53 9.11
CA LEU A 52 -11.37 1.93 9.71
C LEU A 52 -10.70 3.09 8.99
N ILE A 53 -11.24 3.50 7.86
CA ILE A 53 -10.64 4.53 7.01
C ILE A 53 -11.10 5.92 7.44
N ASP A 54 -10.13 6.77 7.71
CA ASP A 54 -10.35 8.19 8.02
C ASP A 54 -10.34 9.03 6.73
N LEU A 55 -11.42 8.93 5.98
CA LEU A 55 -11.68 9.75 4.80
C LEU A 55 -13.04 10.44 4.95
N PRO A 56 -13.19 11.67 4.43
CA PRO A 56 -14.45 12.40 4.51
C PRO A 56 -15.54 11.74 3.66
N GLY A 57 -16.77 11.77 4.16
CA GLY A 57 -17.95 11.28 3.49
C GLY A 57 -18.62 10.11 4.20
N SER A 58 -19.75 9.66 3.66
CA SER A 58 -20.43 8.46 4.14
C SER A 58 -19.63 7.19 3.82
N ASP A 59 -19.95 6.10 4.50
CA ASP A 59 -19.32 4.79 4.24
C ASP A 59 -19.47 4.37 2.77
N GLU A 60 -20.60 4.64 2.16
CA GLU A 60 -20.82 4.36 0.74
C GLU A 60 -19.91 5.22 -0.14
N THR A 61 -19.73 6.49 0.17
CA THR A 61 -18.85 7.39 -0.56
C THR A 61 -17.39 6.93 -0.45
N VAL A 62 -16.97 6.55 0.75
CA VAL A 62 -15.62 6.01 1.01
C VAL A 62 -15.42 4.70 0.27
N TYR A 63 -16.40 3.79 0.33
CA TYR A 63 -16.34 2.52 -0.39
C TYR A 63 -16.16 2.72 -1.91
N GLN A 64 -16.90 3.64 -2.52
CA GLN A 64 -16.77 3.94 -3.94
C GLN A 64 -15.40 4.55 -4.29
N ARG A 65 -14.85 5.38 -3.41
CA ARG A 65 -13.48 5.91 -3.58
C ARG A 65 -12.44 4.81 -3.54
N LEU A 66 -12.53 3.89 -2.60
CA LEU A 66 -11.62 2.74 -2.51
C LEU A 66 -11.73 1.84 -3.74
N ARG A 67 -12.95 1.56 -4.17
CA ARG A 67 -13.18 0.74 -5.35
C ARG A 67 -12.56 1.33 -6.61
N ARG A 68 -12.72 2.64 -6.82
CA ARG A 68 -12.08 3.35 -7.95
C ARG A 68 -10.56 3.33 -7.84
N PHE A 69 -10.04 3.48 -6.64
CA PHE A 69 -8.59 3.44 -6.42
C PHE A 69 -8.01 2.05 -6.75
N VAL A 70 -8.67 0.98 -6.31
CA VAL A 70 -8.23 -0.40 -6.59
C VAL A 70 -8.28 -0.73 -8.08
N GLN A 71 -9.21 -0.13 -8.82
CA GLN A 71 -9.30 -0.27 -10.27
C GLN A 71 -8.30 0.59 -11.04
N PHE A 72 -7.67 1.53 -10.39
CA PHE A 72 -6.63 2.36 -11.01
C PHE A 72 -5.36 1.57 -11.23
N ALA A 73 -4.85 1.59 -12.47
CA ALA A 73 -3.58 0.97 -12.80
C ALA A 73 -2.41 1.82 -12.26
N LEU A 74 -1.71 1.29 -11.26
CA LEU A 74 -0.47 1.91 -10.78
C LEU A 74 0.60 1.85 -11.89
N PRO A 75 1.49 2.86 -11.97
CA PRO A 75 2.61 2.83 -12.89
C PRO A 75 3.45 1.57 -12.71
N ASP A 76 3.92 1.01 -13.83
CA ASP A 76 4.78 -0.16 -13.82
C ASP A 76 6.03 0.08 -12.98
N LEU A 77 6.48 -0.96 -12.28
CA LEU A 77 7.67 -0.94 -11.43
C LEU A 77 7.61 0.02 -10.22
N LEU A 78 6.48 0.66 -9.95
CA LEU A 78 6.34 1.58 -8.82
C LEU A 78 6.72 0.92 -7.49
N VAL A 79 6.12 -0.24 -7.21
CA VAL A 79 6.38 -0.99 -5.98
C VAL A 79 7.81 -1.49 -5.93
N ALA A 80 8.34 -2.01 -7.04
CA ALA A 80 9.72 -2.49 -7.12
C ALA A 80 10.72 -1.36 -6.85
N ARG A 81 10.52 -0.19 -7.42
CA ARG A 81 11.36 0.99 -7.17
C ARG A 81 11.31 1.45 -5.71
N PHE A 82 10.12 1.41 -5.12
CA PHE A 82 9.94 1.75 -3.71
C PHE A 82 10.72 0.78 -2.81
N VAL A 83 10.60 -0.52 -3.03
CA VAL A 83 11.35 -1.53 -2.28
C VAL A 83 12.85 -1.36 -2.46
N LEU A 84 13.34 -1.18 -3.70
CA LEU A 84 14.75 -1.00 -3.98
C LEU A 84 15.32 0.26 -3.34
N ALA A 85 14.55 1.34 -3.25
CA ALA A 85 14.98 2.59 -2.60
C ALA A 85 15.23 2.43 -1.08
N HIS A 86 14.69 1.38 -0.46
CA HIS A 86 14.87 1.10 0.97
C HIS A 86 15.91 0.01 1.25
N LEU A 87 16.55 -0.54 0.22
CA LEU A 87 17.63 -1.50 0.38
C LEU A 87 18.97 -0.75 0.53
N HIS A 88 19.77 -1.19 1.49
CA HIS A 88 21.11 -0.63 1.71
C HIS A 88 22.14 -1.28 0.78
N ASP A 89 23.01 -0.46 0.17
CA ASP A 89 23.97 -0.92 -0.84
C ASP A 89 25.11 -1.78 -0.27
N GLU A 90 25.33 -1.74 1.04
CA GLU A 90 26.50 -2.38 1.70
C GLU A 90 26.25 -3.84 2.10
N GLN A 91 25.10 -4.40 1.77
CA GLN A 91 24.72 -5.73 2.24
C GLN A 91 24.68 -6.75 1.11
N HIS A 92 25.07 -7.96 1.43
CA HIS A 92 24.87 -9.10 0.53
C HIS A 92 23.39 -9.45 0.43
N TRP A 93 22.85 -9.41 -0.78
CA TRP A 93 21.46 -9.72 -1.04
C TRP A 93 21.32 -11.18 -1.45
N LEU A 94 20.41 -11.86 -0.82
CA LEU A 94 19.93 -13.15 -1.28
C LEU A 94 18.62 -12.92 -2.07
N LEU A 95 18.64 -13.25 -3.35
CA LEU A 95 17.45 -13.18 -4.20
C LEU A 95 16.73 -14.53 -4.14
N VAL A 96 15.46 -14.49 -3.79
CA VAL A 96 14.59 -15.66 -3.76
C VAL A 96 13.48 -15.46 -4.77
N LEU A 97 13.40 -16.36 -5.75
CA LEU A 97 12.35 -16.40 -6.74
C LEU A 97 11.38 -17.52 -6.37
N ASP A 98 10.14 -17.13 -6.09
CA ASP A 98 9.09 -18.07 -5.72
C ASP A 98 7.88 -17.95 -6.66
N ARG A 99 7.25 -19.07 -6.91
CA ARG A 99 6.02 -19.13 -7.71
C ARG A 99 4.87 -19.58 -6.82
N THR A 100 3.88 -18.71 -6.71
CA THR A 100 2.67 -19.00 -5.94
C THR A 100 1.51 -19.29 -6.90
N ASN A 101 0.84 -20.39 -6.70
CA ASN A 101 -0.37 -20.74 -7.43
C ASN A 101 -1.58 -20.55 -6.53
N TRP A 102 -2.47 -19.64 -6.92
CA TRP A 102 -3.74 -19.42 -6.25
C TRP A 102 -4.90 -19.80 -7.14
N LYS A 103 -5.99 -20.22 -6.53
CA LYS A 103 -7.25 -20.37 -7.22
C LYS A 103 -8.23 -19.31 -6.78
N LEU A 104 -8.77 -18.57 -7.75
CA LEU A 104 -9.89 -17.67 -7.55
C LEU A 104 -11.09 -18.24 -8.31
N GLY A 105 -11.96 -18.97 -7.61
CA GLY A 105 -13.02 -19.76 -8.23
C GLY A 105 -12.44 -20.86 -9.12
N GLN A 106 -12.73 -20.80 -10.43
CA GLN A 106 -12.20 -21.75 -11.42
C GLN A 106 -10.94 -21.27 -12.14
N HIS A 107 -10.48 -20.04 -11.83
CA HIS A 107 -9.31 -19.46 -12.48
C HIS A 107 -8.05 -19.70 -11.65
N ASP A 108 -7.00 -20.18 -12.31
CA ASP A 108 -5.67 -20.29 -11.71
C ASP A 108 -4.94 -18.93 -11.84
N ILE A 109 -4.50 -18.40 -10.71
CA ILE A 109 -3.67 -17.20 -10.66
C ILE A 109 -2.26 -17.64 -10.31
N ASN A 110 -1.33 -17.36 -11.22
CA ASN A 110 0.09 -17.61 -11.02
C ASN A 110 0.79 -16.28 -10.71
N ILE A 111 1.42 -16.20 -9.55
CA ILE A 111 2.20 -15.03 -9.16
C ILE A 111 3.66 -15.47 -9.04
N LEU A 112 4.52 -14.78 -9.79
CA LEU A 112 5.96 -14.90 -9.63
C LEU A 112 6.43 -13.80 -8.70
N LEU A 113 6.97 -14.18 -7.54
CA LEU A 113 7.43 -13.27 -6.51
C LEU A 113 8.94 -13.29 -6.45
N LEU A 114 9.55 -12.12 -6.61
CA LEU A 114 10.97 -11.91 -6.34
C LEU A 114 11.12 -11.25 -4.97
N SER A 115 11.74 -11.96 -4.05
CA SER A 115 12.02 -11.46 -2.69
C SER A 115 13.50 -11.21 -2.52
N VAL A 116 13.82 -10.20 -1.72
CA VAL A 116 15.19 -9.88 -1.34
C VAL A 116 15.33 -10.07 0.17
N ARG A 117 16.33 -10.85 0.55
CA ARG A 117 16.71 -11.01 1.96
C ARG A 117 18.13 -10.47 2.13
N TRP A 118 18.34 -9.67 3.15
CA TRP A 118 19.66 -9.24 3.58
C TRP A 118 20.09 -10.02 4.83
N GLN A 119 21.37 -10.24 4.94
CA GLN A 119 21.99 -10.86 6.12
C GLN A 119 22.71 -9.81 6.94
#